data_d2dc7d8dd664d0b939c9a8e03146ea28
#
_entry.id   d2dc7d8dd664d0b939c9a8e03146ea28
#
_cell.length_a   1.000
_cell.length_b   1.000
_cell.length_c   1.000
_cell.angle_alpha   90.00
_cell.angle_beta   90.00
_cell.angle_gamma   90.00
#
_symmetry.space_group_name_H-M   'P 1'
#
loop_
_entity.id
_entity.type
_entity.pdbx_description
1 polymer ?
#
loop_
_entity_poly.entity_id
_entity_poly.type
_entity_poly.pdbx_seq_one_letter_code
_entity_poly.pdbx_strand_id
1 'polypeptide(L)'
;MSYEINFGPWGSIFAVPTAVADRYLKFCTEEQLKVLLLALRQGQGPVDTAGIAARLGMDEAAVTDCLQYWPTAREGSTKSPRK
;
A
#
# COMPACT_ATOMS: atom_id res chain seq x y z
N MET A 1 -0.14 30.33 3.44
CA MET A 1 -1.12 29.84 2.49
C MET A 1 -1.48 28.42 2.76
N SER A 2 -2.71 28.09 2.68
CA SER A 2 -3.14 26.73 2.98
C SER A 2 -4.01 26.21 1.86
N TYR A 3 -4.03 24.90 1.73
CA TYR A 3 -4.86 24.22 0.75
C TYR A 3 -5.87 23.35 1.45
N GLU A 4 -7.01 23.18 0.82
CA GLU A 4 -8.00 22.24 1.29
C GLU A 4 -8.13 21.12 0.28
N ILE A 5 -8.36 19.92 0.78
CA ILE A 5 -8.52 18.76 -0.08
C ILE A 5 -10.00 18.51 -0.27
N ASN A 6 -10.44 18.53 -1.50
CA ASN A 6 -11.84 18.26 -1.82
C ASN A 6 -11.91 16.90 -2.50
N PHE A 7 -12.52 15.94 -1.82
CA PHE A 7 -12.57 14.56 -2.34
C PHE A 7 -13.65 14.35 -3.39
N GLY A 8 -14.59 15.29 -3.52
CA GLY A 8 -15.70 15.12 -4.43
C GLY A 8 -15.30 14.74 -5.85
N PRO A 9 -14.38 15.49 -6.47
CA PRO A 9 -14.02 15.18 -7.86
C PRO A 9 -13.21 13.91 -8.03
N TRP A 10 -12.77 13.30 -6.92
CA TRP A 10 -11.89 12.14 -7.00
C TRP A 10 -12.65 10.82 -7.07
N GLY A 11 -13.94 10.86 -6.87
CA GLY A 11 -14.74 9.65 -6.88
C GLY A 11 -14.70 8.94 -5.55
N SER A 12 -14.69 7.62 -5.57
CA SER A 12 -14.72 6.87 -4.33
C SER A 12 -13.36 6.94 -3.65
N ILE A 13 -13.35 6.69 -2.37
CA ILE A 13 -12.13 6.72 -1.57
C ILE A 13 -11.94 5.40 -0.88
N PHE A 14 -10.72 5.15 -0.41
CA PHE A 14 -10.41 3.96 0.38
C PHE A 14 -9.53 4.38 1.55
N ALA A 15 -9.46 3.53 2.56
CA ALA A 15 -8.78 3.87 3.80
C ALA A 15 -7.30 3.49 3.74
N VAL A 16 -6.49 4.35 4.35
CA VAL A 16 -5.07 4.08 4.53
C VAL A 16 -4.80 4.13 6.02
N PRO A 17 -4.10 3.14 6.57
CA PRO A 17 -3.80 3.19 8.00
C PRO A 17 -3.04 4.46 8.37
N THR A 18 -3.43 5.05 9.47
CA THR A 18 -2.81 6.28 9.92
C THR A 18 -1.30 6.13 10.12
N ALA A 19 -0.87 4.96 10.59
CA ALA A 19 0.54 4.73 10.83
C ALA A 19 1.38 4.88 9.57
N VAL A 20 0.80 4.61 8.40
CA VAL A 20 1.53 4.79 7.15
C VAL A 20 1.97 6.24 7.01
N ALA A 21 1.05 7.16 7.23
CA ALA A 21 1.36 8.57 7.10
C ALA A 21 2.24 9.06 8.25
N ASP A 22 2.03 8.53 9.44
CA ASP A 22 2.70 9.06 10.62
C ASP A 22 4.10 8.52 10.80
N ARG A 23 4.34 7.28 10.42
CA ARG A 23 5.60 6.62 10.77
C ARG A 23 6.43 6.21 9.57
N TYR A 24 5.80 5.75 8.51
CA TYR A 24 6.53 5.09 7.43
C TYR A 24 6.76 5.95 6.23
N LEU A 25 5.93 6.96 6.03
CA LEU A 25 5.96 7.74 4.81
C LEU A 25 7.32 8.37 4.58
N LYS A 26 7.97 8.79 5.66
CA LYS A 26 9.24 9.45 5.57
C LYS A 26 10.36 8.52 5.10
N PHE A 27 10.22 7.24 5.37
CA PHE A 27 11.30 6.29 5.12
C PHE A 27 11.07 5.36 3.95
N CYS A 28 9.85 5.26 3.46
CA CYS A 28 9.58 4.34 2.36
C CYS A 28 10.03 4.91 1.04
N THR A 29 10.30 4.03 0.10
CA THR A 29 10.62 4.48 -1.26
C THR A 29 9.33 4.76 -2.00
N GLU A 30 9.48 5.41 -3.14
CA GLU A 30 8.35 5.71 -3.99
C GLU A 30 7.64 4.45 -4.44
N GLU A 31 8.39 3.43 -4.85
CA GLU A 31 7.78 2.18 -5.28
C GLU A 31 7.05 1.49 -4.15
N GLN A 32 7.64 1.49 -2.96
CA GLN A 32 6.99 0.87 -1.81
C GLN A 32 5.65 1.53 -1.53
N LEU A 33 5.59 2.84 -1.60
CA LEU A 33 4.35 3.54 -1.35
C LEU A 33 3.32 3.25 -2.43
N LYS A 34 3.72 3.26 -3.69
CA LYS A 34 2.80 3.00 -4.78
C LYS A 34 2.21 1.61 -4.68
N VAL A 35 3.04 0.63 -4.36
CA VAL A 35 2.56 -0.73 -4.22
C VAL A 35 1.57 -0.83 -3.06
N LEU A 36 1.89 -0.19 -1.94
CA LEU A 36 0.99 -0.22 -0.79
C LEU A 36 -0.36 0.39 -1.14
N LEU A 37 -0.38 1.53 -1.80
CA LEU A 37 -1.64 2.18 -2.11
C LEU A 37 -2.50 1.31 -3.00
N LEU A 38 -1.91 0.66 -3.99
CA LEU A 38 -2.69 -0.23 -4.86
C LEU A 38 -3.18 -1.45 -4.10
N ALA A 39 -2.36 -1.98 -3.20
CA ALA A 39 -2.78 -3.13 -2.40
C ALA A 39 -3.95 -2.77 -1.50
N LEU A 40 -3.89 -1.60 -0.87
CA LEU A 40 -4.99 -1.17 0.00
C LEU A 40 -6.26 -0.93 -0.78
N ARG A 41 -6.11 -0.41 -1.99
CA ARG A 41 -7.27 -0.15 -2.82
C ARG A 41 -8.00 -1.43 -3.19
N GLN A 42 -7.29 -2.55 -3.26
CA GLN A 42 -7.93 -3.83 -3.56
C GLN A 42 -8.79 -4.32 -2.40
N GLY A 43 -8.58 -3.77 -1.21
CA GLY A 43 -9.39 -4.14 -0.07
C GLY A 43 -8.81 -5.36 0.63
N GLN A 44 -9.67 -6.05 1.35
CA GLN A 44 -9.23 -7.20 2.10
C GLN A 44 -9.10 -8.41 1.20
N GLY A 45 -8.31 -9.35 1.67
CA GLY A 45 -8.11 -10.55 0.90
C GLY A 45 -6.74 -10.57 0.27
N PRO A 46 -6.49 -11.57 -0.56
CA PRO A 46 -5.17 -11.69 -1.18
C PRO A 46 -4.88 -10.51 -2.10
N VAL A 47 -3.63 -10.09 -2.10
CA VAL A 47 -3.20 -9.01 -2.97
C VAL A 47 -2.87 -9.57 -4.34
N ASP A 48 -3.37 -8.90 -5.37
CA ASP A 48 -3.09 -9.29 -6.75
C ASP A 48 -1.77 -8.68 -7.17
N THR A 49 -0.68 -9.36 -6.86
CA THR A 49 0.65 -8.83 -7.13
C THR A 49 0.92 -8.70 -8.62
N ALA A 50 0.40 -9.63 -9.41
CA ALA A 50 0.58 -9.55 -10.85
C ALA A 50 -0.12 -8.33 -11.43
N GLY A 51 -1.32 -8.02 -10.95
CA GLY A 51 -2.03 -6.84 -11.39
C GLY A 51 -1.32 -5.55 -11.03
N ILE A 52 -0.77 -5.50 -9.82
CA ILE A 52 -0.02 -4.33 -9.40
C ILE A 52 1.23 -4.17 -10.26
N ALA A 53 1.92 -5.27 -10.51
CA ALA A 53 3.14 -5.22 -11.32
C ALA A 53 2.84 -4.70 -12.72
N ALA A 54 1.75 -5.16 -13.33
CA ALA A 54 1.38 -4.69 -14.65
C ALA A 54 1.04 -3.21 -14.63
N ARG A 55 0.35 -2.78 -13.59
CA ARG A 55 -0.11 -1.42 -13.51
C ARG A 55 1.03 -0.44 -13.31
N LEU A 56 2.06 -0.85 -12.58
CA LEU A 56 3.19 0.02 -12.28
C LEU A 56 4.39 -0.21 -13.19
N GLY A 57 4.31 -1.21 -14.07
CA GLY A 57 5.44 -1.50 -14.93
C GLY A 57 6.61 -2.10 -14.18
N MET A 58 6.33 -2.92 -13.16
CA MET A 58 7.34 -3.53 -12.33
C MET A 58 7.30 -5.03 -12.47
N ASP A 59 8.40 -5.68 -12.07
CA ASP A 59 8.38 -7.15 -11.94
C ASP A 59 7.57 -7.54 -10.73
N GLU A 60 6.92 -8.69 -10.81
CA GLU A 60 6.14 -9.17 -9.70
C GLU A 60 7.01 -9.42 -8.46
N ALA A 61 8.24 -9.87 -8.66
CA ALA A 61 9.15 -10.04 -7.54
C ALA A 61 9.44 -8.72 -6.84
N ALA A 62 9.55 -7.63 -7.60
CA ALA A 62 9.77 -6.32 -7.02
C ALA A 62 8.56 -5.86 -6.22
N VAL A 63 7.36 -6.18 -6.71
CA VAL A 63 6.14 -5.85 -5.99
C VAL A 63 6.12 -6.58 -4.64
N THR A 64 6.47 -7.85 -4.65
CA THR A 64 6.50 -8.64 -3.42
C THR A 64 7.51 -8.06 -2.42
N ASP A 65 8.67 -7.66 -2.90
CA ASP A 65 9.67 -7.05 -2.04
C ASP A 65 9.14 -5.76 -1.42
N CYS A 66 8.44 -4.96 -2.21
CA CYS A 66 7.87 -3.73 -1.69
C CYS A 66 6.82 -4.00 -0.63
N LEU A 67 6.02 -5.04 -0.82
CA LEU A 67 5.00 -5.39 0.16
C LEU A 67 5.61 -5.81 1.49
N GLN A 68 6.76 -6.46 1.45
CA GLN A 68 7.39 -6.93 2.66
C GLN A 68 7.86 -5.81 3.56
N TYR A 69 8.05 -4.63 3.01
CA TYR A 69 8.42 -3.48 3.82
C TYR A 69 7.31 -3.08 4.80
N TRP A 70 6.06 -3.33 4.44
CA TRP A 70 4.93 -2.80 5.19
C TRP A 70 4.40 -3.84 6.17
N PRO A 71 4.38 -3.53 7.46
CA PRO A 71 3.82 -4.49 8.42
C PRO A 71 2.36 -4.78 8.20
N THR A 72 1.64 -3.85 7.60
CA THR A 72 0.23 -4.02 7.38
C THR A 72 -0.07 -4.90 6.19
N ALA A 73 0.91 -5.17 5.34
CA ALA A 73 0.72 -6.01 4.17
C ALA A 73 1.50 -7.30 4.34
N ARG A 74 1.05 -8.13 5.26
CA ARG A 74 1.75 -9.37 5.52
C ARG A 74 1.37 -10.43 4.58
N GLU A 75 2.25 -11.37 4.40
CA GLU A 75 1.92 -12.56 3.67
C GLU A 75 0.79 -13.27 4.35
N GLY A 76 0.20 -14.18 3.69
CA GLY A 76 -0.94 -14.88 4.20
C GLY A 76 -0.68 -15.71 5.43
N SER A 77 0.44 -15.63 6.04
CA SER A 77 0.73 -16.35 7.22
C SER A 77 -0.10 -15.91 8.36
N THR A 78 -0.56 -16.79 9.14
CA THR A 78 -1.32 -16.44 10.28
C THR A 78 -0.48 -16.16 11.46
N LYS A 79 0.80 -16.25 11.40
CA LYS A 79 1.57 -16.08 12.52
C LYS A 79 1.55 -14.72 13.04
N SER A 80 1.10 -14.56 14.18
CA SER A 80 1.09 -13.28 14.76
C SER A 80 2.43 -13.00 15.33
N PRO A 81 2.86 -11.93 15.26
CA PRO A 81 4.16 -11.63 15.79
C PRO A 81 4.14 -11.50 17.28
N ARG A 82 3.76 -11.50 17.70
CA ARG A 82 3.69 -11.09 18.73
C ARG A 82 4.22 -10.79 19.37
N LYS A 83 4.18 -10.59 19.66
CA LYS A 83 4.52 -10.36 20.26
C LYS A 83 4.58 -10.07 20.59
#